data_7c97272d8ec5b562a0a7641051abb575
#
_entry.id   7c97272d8ec5b562a0a7641051abb575
#
_cell.length_a   1.000
_cell.length_b   1.000
_cell.length_c   1.000
_cell.angle_alpha   90.00
_cell.angle_beta   90.00
_cell.angle_gamma   90.00
#
_symmetry.space_group_name_H-M   'P 1'
#
loop_
_entity.id
_entity.type
_entity.pdbx_description
1 polymer ?
#
loop_
_entity_poly.entity_id
_entity_poly.type
_entity_poly.pdbx_seq_one_letter_code
_entity_poly.pdbx_strand_id
1 'polypeptide(L)'
;MKQDVIVIGAGIIGLATAERLLIQGAKVTILERNKVGQESSWAGGGILSPLCPWDYSDAVTRLTSYSASQFPAWASVLRETTGVDPEYETCGMLVLPPYNRGLAQQWCSIR
;
A
#
# COMPACT_ATOMS: atom_id res chain seq x y z
N MET A 1 -14.03 -22.87 17.09
CA MET A 1 -12.61 -22.54 17.33
C MET A 1 -12.52 -21.06 17.68
N LYS A 2 -11.74 -20.70 18.69
CA LYS A 2 -11.55 -19.29 19.07
C LYS A 2 -10.68 -18.61 18.00
N GLN A 3 -11.11 -17.47 17.47
CA GLN A 3 -10.30 -16.64 16.61
C GLN A 3 -9.41 -15.74 17.45
N ASP A 4 -8.18 -15.51 17.00
CA ASP A 4 -7.24 -14.64 17.72
C ASP A 4 -7.46 -13.17 17.32
N VAL A 5 -7.82 -12.93 16.04
CA VAL A 5 -8.02 -11.60 15.48
C VAL A 5 -9.23 -11.57 14.55
N ILE A 6 -10.01 -10.50 14.65
CA ILE A 6 -11.07 -10.16 13.69
C ILE A 6 -10.65 -8.89 12.96
N VAL A 7 -10.59 -8.96 11.63
CA VAL A 7 -10.32 -7.83 10.75
C VAL A 7 -11.64 -7.36 10.15
N ILE A 8 -11.97 -6.09 10.32
CA ILE A 8 -13.19 -5.49 9.76
C ILE A 8 -12.83 -4.73 8.49
N GLY A 9 -13.40 -5.17 7.38
CA GLY A 9 -13.17 -4.67 6.03
C GLY A 9 -12.19 -5.54 5.24
N ALA A 10 -12.58 -5.92 4.04
CA ALA A 10 -11.80 -6.71 3.10
C ALA A 10 -11.33 -5.89 1.88
N GLY A 11 -10.92 -4.64 2.10
CA GLY A 11 -10.12 -3.85 1.17
C GLY A 11 -8.65 -4.26 1.25
N ILE A 12 -7.78 -3.59 0.47
CA ILE A 12 -6.35 -3.94 0.39
C ILE A 12 -5.67 -3.92 1.77
N ILE A 13 -5.99 -2.96 2.63
CA ILE A 13 -5.38 -2.85 3.96
C ILE A 13 -5.80 -4.04 4.84
N GLY A 14 -7.11 -4.37 4.87
CA GLY A 14 -7.61 -5.49 5.66
C GLY A 14 -7.05 -6.83 5.18
N LEU A 15 -7.02 -7.06 3.89
CA LEU A 15 -6.48 -8.28 3.29
C LEU A 15 -4.98 -8.43 3.54
N ALA A 16 -4.17 -7.39 3.33
CA ALA A 16 -2.74 -7.41 3.60
C ALA A 16 -2.43 -7.60 5.10
N THR A 17 -3.23 -6.99 5.98
CA THR A 17 -3.12 -7.20 7.43
C THR A 17 -3.41 -8.64 7.81
N ALA A 18 -4.51 -9.20 7.29
CA ALA A 18 -4.89 -10.58 7.54
C ALA A 18 -3.84 -11.58 7.05
N GLU A 19 -3.30 -11.36 5.84
CA GLU A 19 -2.20 -12.17 5.29
C GLU A 19 -1.00 -12.20 6.24
N ARG A 20 -0.54 -11.03 6.69
CA ARG A 20 0.60 -10.93 7.61
C ARG A 20 0.36 -11.60 8.96
N LEU A 21 -0.84 -11.49 9.50
CA LEU A 21 -1.22 -12.17 10.74
C LEU A 21 -1.28 -13.70 10.56
N LEU A 22 -1.82 -14.17 9.44
CA LEU A 22 -1.85 -15.60 9.10
C LEU A 22 -0.44 -16.20 8.96
N ILE A 23 0.47 -15.48 8.29
CA ILE A 23 1.89 -15.89 8.17
C ILE A 23 2.55 -15.99 9.55
N GLN A 24 2.13 -15.18 10.51
CA GLN A 24 2.61 -15.23 11.90
C GLN A 24 1.90 -16.30 12.75
N GLY A 25 1.01 -17.08 12.15
CA GLY A 25 0.32 -18.19 12.82
C GLY A 25 -0.97 -17.81 13.56
N ALA A 26 -1.45 -16.57 13.43
CA ALA A 26 -2.71 -16.16 14.03
C ALA A 26 -3.91 -16.76 13.30
N LYS A 27 -5.00 -17.00 14.01
CA LYS A 27 -6.31 -17.36 13.44
C LYS A 27 -7.10 -16.10 13.16
N VAL A 28 -7.30 -15.79 11.88
CA VAL A 28 -7.92 -14.54 11.46
C VAL A 28 -9.30 -14.79 10.86
N THR A 29 -10.27 -13.96 11.25
CA THR A 29 -11.57 -13.85 10.59
C THR A 29 -11.70 -12.46 9.99
N ILE A 30 -12.07 -12.38 8.71
CA ILE A 30 -12.34 -11.13 8.03
C ILE A 30 -13.86 -10.95 7.93
N LEU A 31 -14.35 -9.78 8.34
CA LEU A 31 -15.75 -9.38 8.18
C LEU A 31 -15.83 -8.28 7.13
N GLU A 32 -16.60 -8.55 6.06
CA GLU A 32 -16.87 -7.59 4.99
C GLU A 32 -18.37 -7.41 4.82
N ARG A 33 -18.82 -6.15 4.69
CA ARG A 33 -20.25 -5.85 4.55
C ARG A 33 -20.79 -6.11 3.13
N ASN A 34 -19.92 -6.04 2.13
CA ASN A 34 -20.25 -6.18 0.72
C ASN A 34 -19.35 -7.23 0.05
N LYS A 35 -18.93 -6.95 -1.19
CA LYS A 35 -17.99 -7.79 -1.91
C LYS A 35 -16.55 -7.45 -1.56
N VAL A 36 -15.73 -8.47 -1.36
CA VAL A 36 -14.30 -8.33 -1.08
C VAL A 36 -13.61 -7.49 -2.15
N GLY A 37 -12.84 -6.49 -1.71
CA GLY A 37 -12.02 -5.64 -2.55
C GLY A 37 -12.76 -4.62 -3.42
N GLN A 38 -14.08 -4.57 -3.40
CA GLN A 38 -14.87 -3.79 -4.37
C GLN A 38 -15.38 -2.42 -3.87
N GLU A 39 -14.73 -1.85 -2.86
CA GLU A 39 -15.02 -0.48 -2.42
C GLU A 39 -13.85 0.47 -2.77
N SER A 40 -13.31 1.18 -1.79
CA SER A 40 -12.22 2.16 -2.01
C SER A 40 -11.00 1.57 -2.72
N SER A 41 -10.65 0.32 -2.44
CA SER A 41 -9.51 -0.35 -3.08
C SER A 41 -9.74 -0.62 -4.57
N TRP A 42 -10.98 -0.89 -4.96
CA TRP A 42 -11.37 -1.02 -6.36
C TRP A 42 -11.37 0.32 -7.10
N ALA A 43 -11.82 1.37 -6.42
CA ALA A 43 -11.87 2.71 -6.98
C ALA A 43 -10.50 3.39 -7.07
N GLY A 44 -9.48 2.84 -6.42
CA GLY A 44 -8.11 3.36 -6.43
C GLY A 44 -7.43 3.20 -7.79
N GLY A 45 -6.67 4.22 -8.20
CA GLY A 45 -5.93 4.20 -9.47
C GLY A 45 -4.62 3.40 -9.45
N GLY A 46 -4.31 2.68 -8.38
CA GLY A 46 -3.10 1.87 -8.26
C GLY A 46 -1.79 2.66 -8.07
N ILE A 47 -1.88 3.98 -7.88
CA ILE A 47 -0.70 4.81 -7.65
C ILE A 47 -0.23 4.63 -6.20
N LEU A 48 0.98 4.10 -6.01
CA LEU A 48 1.55 3.78 -4.70
C LEU A 48 2.46 4.89 -4.15
N SER A 49 2.70 5.95 -4.90
CA SER A 49 3.44 7.12 -4.44
C SER A 49 2.50 8.25 -4.06
N PRO A 50 2.74 8.96 -2.94
CA PRO A 50 2.00 10.16 -2.65
C PRO A 50 2.27 11.23 -3.73
N LEU A 51 1.21 11.90 -4.18
CA LEU A 51 1.36 13.08 -5.05
C LEU A 51 2.04 14.19 -4.23
N CYS A 52 3.01 14.87 -4.81
CA CYS A 52 3.79 15.91 -4.14
C CYS A 52 4.31 15.45 -2.75
N PRO A 53 5.24 14.48 -2.69
CA PRO A 53 5.67 13.87 -1.42
C PRO A 53 6.29 14.85 -0.43
N TRP A 54 6.75 16.00 -0.90
CA TRP A 54 7.28 17.10 -0.06
C TRP A 54 6.21 17.87 0.73
N ASP A 55 4.92 17.67 0.44
CA ASP A 55 3.81 18.31 1.16
C ASP A 55 3.36 17.50 2.38
N TYR A 56 3.94 16.33 2.60
CA TYR A 56 3.60 15.45 3.72
C TYR A 56 4.53 15.62 4.92
N SER A 57 4.02 15.33 6.11
CA SER A 57 4.84 15.34 7.31
C SER A 57 5.89 14.22 7.29
N ASP A 58 6.96 14.38 8.06
CA ASP A 58 8.03 13.37 8.18
C ASP A 58 7.50 11.99 8.63
N ALA A 59 6.47 11.97 9.47
CA ALA A 59 5.87 10.70 9.92
C ALA A 59 5.21 9.95 8.76
N VAL A 60 4.46 10.64 7.90
CA VAL A 60 3.85 10.07 6.69
C VAL A 60 4.93 9.65 5.71
N THR A 61 5.94 10.49 5.47
CA THR A 61 7.06 10.19 4.57
C THR A 61 7.82 8.94 5.01
N ARG A 62 8.10 8.76 6.30
CA ARG A 62 8.74 7.55 6.82
C ARG A 62 7.89 6.30 6.60
N LEU A 63 6.59 6.38 6.89
CA LEU A 63 5.67 5.26 6.70
C LEU A 63 5.56 4.86 5.23
N THR A 64 5.37 5.84 4.34
CA THR A 64 5.24 5.58 2.89
C THR A 64 6.53 5.07 2.27
N SER A 65 7.69 5.57 2.70
CA SER A 65 8.99 5.07 2.25
C SER A 65 9.25 3.63 2.69
N TYR A 66 8.92 3.30 3.95
CA TYR A 66 8.99 1.93 4.43
C TYR A 66 8.04 1.02 3.64
N SER A 67 6.79 1.43 3.45
CA SER A 67 5.82 0.69 2.64
C SER A 67 6.32 0.47 1.21
N ALA A 68 6.80 1.52 0.54
CA ALA A 68 7.32 1.44 -0.82
C ALA A 68 8.47 0.43 -0.96
N SER A 69 9.35 0.34 0.03
CA SER A 69 10.45 -0.62 0.03
C SER A 69 10.00 -2.10 0.08
N GLN A 70 8.78 -2.36 0.56
CA GLN A 70 8.26 -3.73 0.68
C GLN A 70 7.51 -4.20 -0.58
N PHE A 71 7.01 -3.27 -1.41
CA PHE A 71 6.14 -3.62 -2.55
C PHE A 71 6.79 -4.54 -3.58
N PRO A 72 8.06 -4.36 -4.00
CA PRO A 72 8.65 -5.24 -5.01
C PRO A 72 8.65 -6.72 -4.60
N ALA A 73 9.08 -6.99 -3.38
CA ALA A 73 9.11 -8.35 -2.85
C ALA A 73 7.72 -8.92 -2.64
N TRP A 74 6.79 -8.11 -2.11
CA TRP A 74 5.41 -8.54 -1.89
C TRP A 74 4.68 -8.81 -3.20
N ALA A 75 4.84 -7.98 -4.23
CA ALA A 75 4.26 -8.19 -5.55
C ALA A 75 4.78 -9.50 -6.19
N SER A 76 6.08 -9.80 -6.05
CA SER A 76 6.66 -11.07 -6.51
C SER A 76 6.02 -12.28 -5.82
N VAL A 77 5.92 -12.24 -4.49
CA VAL A 77 5.31 -13.31 -3.70
C VAL A 77 3.83 -13.50 -4.07
N LEU A 78 3.07 -12.43 -4.26
CA LEU A 78 1.68 -12.52 -4.70
C LEU A 78 1.57 -13.18 -6.06
N ARG A 79 2.38 -12.79 -7.03
CA ARG A 79 2.40 -13.39 -8.36
C ARG A 79 2.75 -14.88 -8.31
N GLU A 80 3.78 -15.25 -7.55
CA GLU A 80 4.22 -16.63 -7.41
C GLU A 80 3.17 -17.52 -6.72
N THR A 81 2.49 -16.98 -5.71
CA THR A 81 1.53 -17.71 -4.90
C THR A 81 0.17 -17.86 -5.56
N THR A 82 -0.28 -16.82 -6.27
CA THR A 82 -1.64 -16.78 -6.85
C THR A 82 -1.69 -17.04 -8.34
N GLY A 83 -0.58 -16.91 -9.05
CA GLY A 83 -0.52 -16.91 -10.52
C GLY A 83 -1.08 -15.65 -11.17
N VAL A 84 -1.48 -14.65 -10.38
CA VAL A 84 -1.99 -13.35 -10.86
C VAL A 84 -0.89 -12.31 -10.74
N ASP A 85 -0.54 -11.67 -11.85
CA ASP A 85 0.42 -10.57 -11.84
C ASP A 85 -0.27 -9.28 -11.35
N PRO A 86 0.19 -8.67 -10.24
CA PRO A 86 -0.35 -7.39 -9.78
C PRO A 86 0.10 -6.20 -10.63
N GLU A 87 0.88 -6.42 -11.69
CA GLU A 87 1.37 -5.39 -12.62
C GLU A 87 2.12 -4.26 -11.90
N TYR A 88 2.94 -4.63 -10.91
CA TYR A 88 3.75 -3.66 -10.18
C TYR A 88 4.92 -3.18 -11.03
N GLU A 89 4.95 -1.88 -11.34
CA GLU A 89 6.00 -1.25 -12.11
C GLU A 89 6.54 0.02 -11.44
N THR A 90 7.84 0.25 -11.56
CA THR A 90 8.48 1.50 -11.17
C THR A 90 8.65 2.38 -12.41
N CYS A 91 7.71 3.31 -12.61
CA CYS A 91 7.66 4.15 -13.82
C CYS A 91 8.08 5.61 -13.57
N GLY A 92 8.26 6.02 -12.32
CA GLY A 92 8.46 7.42 -11.95
C GLY A 92 7.18 8.27 -12.04
N MET A 93 7.30 9.55 -11.70
CA MET A 93 6.19 10.50 -11.70
C MET A 93 6.62 11.84 -12.26
N LEU A 94 5.87 12.36 -13.22
CA LEU A 94 6.03 13.72 -13.71
C LEU A 94 5.04 14.64 -13.01
N VAL A 95 5.57 15.63 -12.28
CA VAL A 95 4.75 16.62 -11.59
C VAL A 95 4.75 17.93 -12.38
N LEU A 96 3.55 18.37 -12.79
CA LEU A 96 3.35 19.62 -13.50
C LEU A 96 2.98 20.75 -12.53
N PRO A 97 3.35 22.01 -12.82
CA PRO A 97 2.90 23.15 -12.04
C PRO A 97 1.36 23.25 -11.93
N PRO A 98 0.85 23.83 -10.82
CA PRO A 98 1.58 24.50 -9.76
C PRO A 98 2.05 23.55 -8.64
N TYR A 99 3.31 23.73 -8.19
CA TYR A 99 3.85 23.07 -7.00
C TYR A 99 4.93 23.94 -6.35
N ASN A 100 5.26 23.67 -5.08
CA ASN A 100 6.31 24.39 -4.37
C ASN A 100 7.71 23.90 -4.81
N ARG A 101 8.38 24.67 -5.68
CA ARG A 101 9.71 24.33 -6.19
C ARG A 101 10.77 24.19 -5.10
N GLY A 102 10.74 25.07 -4.08
CA GLY A 102 11.71 25.05 -3.00
C GLY A 102 11.63 23.75 -2.18
N LEU A 103 10.43 23.37 -1.79
CA LEU A 103 10.20 22.11 -1.08
C LEU A 103 10.54 20.90 -1.95
N ALA A 104 10.19 20.91 -3.22
CA ALA A 104 10.52 19.84 -4.15
C ALA A 104 12.03 19.66 -4.31
N GLN A 105 12.79 20.74 -4.49
CA GLN A 105 14.26 20.69 -4.57
C GLN A 105 14.89 20.19 -3.28
N GLN A 106 14.44 20.67 -2.13
CA GLN A 106 14.91 20.20 -0.83
C GLN A 106 14.65 18.70 -0.65
N TRP A 107 13.46 18.25 -1.00
CA TRP A 107 13.11 16.83 -0.92
C TRP A 107 14.00 15.94 -1.82
N CYS A 108 14.27 16.36 -3.05
CA CYS A 108 15.17 15.66 -3.97
C CYS A 108 16.64 15.64 -3.52
N SER A 109 17.10 16.66 -2.77
CA SER A 109 18.49 16.74 -2.31
C SER A 109 18.80 15.84 -1.11
N ILE A 110 17.78 15.34 -0.42
CA ILE A 110 17.92 14.49 0.78
C ILE A 110 17.84 12.99 0.40
N ARG A 111 17.44 12.68 -0.83
CA ARG A 111 17.20 11.32 -1.30
C ARG A 111 18.09 10.93 -2.46
#